data_be00c7519119b5893c1867d18c55ee26
#
_entry.id   be00c7519119b5893c1867d18c55ee26
#
_cell.length_a   1.000
_cell.length_b   1.000
_cell.length_c   1.000
_cell.angle_alpha   90.00
_cell.angle_beta   90.00
_cell.angle_gamma   90.00
#
_symmetry.space_group_name_H-M   'P 1'
#
loop_
_entity.id
_entity.type
_entity.pdbx_description
1 polymer ?
#
loop_
_entity_poly.entity_id
_entity_poly.type
_entity_poly.pdbx_seq_one_letter_code
_entity_poly.pdbx_strand_id
1 'polypeptide(L)'
;MKILVTGGAGYIGSHTCVELLNNDYEVVVVDNLYNSCEEALNRVEKITGKTLTFYEGDLLDQDLLEEIFDNERPEAVIHFAGYKAVGESVEKPIEYYHNNITGTLLLCDVMRRYDCKKIVFSSSATVYGDPAFVPITEDCPKGVITNPYGQTKSMIEQILIDIQVSDPEWNVTLLRYFNPIGAHSSGLIGEDPKGIPNNLVPYIARVAVGKLEKLGVFGNDYDTPDGTGVRDYIHVVDLAAGHVQALRDMKQGVSIYNLGTGQGYSVLDVVKAYSKACGKEIPYEIKPRRAGDIAACYSDPTKAKEELGWKAKYGIEEMCRDSYHWQSMNPDGYQTKQEQA
;
A
#
# COMPACT_ATOMS: atom_id res chain seq x y z
N MET A 1 10.10 21.10 -3.24
CA MET A 1 9.05 20.84 -2.24
C MET A 1 9.49 19.68 -1.37
N LYS A 2 9.41 19.86 -0.06
CA LYS A 2 9.79 18.85 0.92
C LYS A 2 8.54 18.05 1.37
N ILE A 3 8.63 16.74 1.32
CA ILE A 3 7.51 15.82 1.58
C ILE A 3 7.85 14.95 2.78
N LEU A 4 6.97 14.94 3.79
CA LEU A 4 7.01 13.95 4.85
C LEU A 4 6.26 12.69 4.40
N VAL A 5 6.95 11.56 4.43
CA VAL A 5 6.38 10.22 4.13
C VAL A 5 6.32 9.42 5.42
N THR A 6 5.13 9.24 5.97
CA THR A 6 4.95 8.38 7.14
C THR A 6 4.83 6.93 6.71
N GLY A 7 5.49 6.01 7.38
CA GLY A 7 5.56 4.61 6.95
C GLY A 7 6.40 4.41 5.68
N GLY A 8 7.39 5.30 5.47
CA GLY A 8 8.19 5.33 4.24
C GLY A 8 9.18 4.18 4.10
N ALA A 9 9.54 3.49 5.17
CA ALA A 9 10.37 2.29 5.11
C ALA A 9 9.58 1.02 4.73
N GLY A 10 8.25 1.10 4.70
CA GLY A 10 7.36 0.01 4.29
C GLY A 10 7.38 -0.26 2.79
N TYR A 11 6.67 -1.31 2.37
CA TYR A 11 6.63 -1.77 0.97
C TYR A 11 6.22 -0.66 -0.02
N ILE A 12 5.03 -0.08 0.15
CA ILE A 12 4.55 0.97 -0.77
C ILE A 12 5.33 2.27 -0.54
N GLY A 13 5.64 2.59 0.73
CA GLY A 13 6.37 3.80 1.12
C GLY A 13 7.74 3.89 0.47
N SER A 14 8.55 2.83 0.52
CA SER A 14 9.89 2.80 -0.07
C SER A 14 9.87 2.98 -1.59
N HIS A 15 8.92 2.34 -2.30
CA HIS A 15 8.74 2.57 -3.74
C HIS A 15 8.29 4.00 -4.05
N THR A 16 7.45 4.59 -3.19
CA THR A 16 7.02 5.99 -3.33
C THR A 16 8.19 6.95 -3.07
N CYS A 17 9.07 6.65 -2.12
CA CYS A 17 10.29 7.43 -1.91
C CYS A 17 11.20 7.42 -3.13
N VAL A 18 11.33 6.27 -3.84
CA VAL A 18 12.07 6.22 -5.13
C VAL A 18 11.46 7.17 -6.15
N GLU A 19 10.13 7.10 -6.33
CA GLU A 19 9.44 7.97 -7.30
C GLU A 19 9.52 9.45 -6.92
N LEU A 20 9.39 9.81 -5.65
CA LEU A 20 9.54 11.19 -5.17
C LEU A 20 10.95 11.72 -5.45
N LEU A 21 11.97 10.99 -5.07
CA LEU A 21 13.36 11.38 -5.30
C LEU A 21 13.67 11.52 -6.80
N ASN A 22 13.19 10.61 -7.64
CA ASN A 22 13.36 10.68 -9.10
C ASN A 22 12.64 11.89 -9.73
N ASN A 23 11.61 12.43 -9.05
CA ASN A 23 10.91 13.66 -9.44
C ASN A 23 11.41 14.93 -8.69
N ASP A 24 12.63 14.89 -8.12
CA ASP A 24 13.30 16.00 -7.47
C ASP A 24 12.59 16.59 -6.24
N TYR A 25 11.81 15.79 -5.54
CA TYR A 25 11.30 16.14 -4.21
C TYR A 25 12.37 15.88 -3.15
N GLU A 26 12.37 16.70 -2.11
CA GLU A 26 13.09 16.41 -0.87
C GLU A 26 12.21 15.49 0.00
N VAL A 27 12.77 14.38 0.44
CA VAL A 27 12.01 13.34 1.15
C VAL A 27 12.47 13.23 2.59
N VAL A 28 11.52 13.34 3.50
CA VAL A 28 11.68 13.04 4.94
C VAL A 28 10.80 11.85 5.25
N VAL A 29 11.34 10.84 5.92
CA VAL A 29 10.62 9.62 6.31
C VAL A 29 10.51 9.54 7.81
N VAL A 30 9.34 9.19 8.32
CA VAL A 30 9.15 8.71 9.70
C VAL A 30 8.55 7.31 9.67
N ASP A 31 9.17 6.36 10.39
CA ASP A 31 8.73 4.96 10.46
C ASP A 31 9.20 4.35 11.79
N ASN A 32 8.34 3.59 12.46
CA ASN A 32 8.68 2.92 13.72
C ASN A 32 9.29 1.52 13.52
N LEU A 33 9.51 1.12 12.27
CA LEU A 33 10.09 -0.15 11.85
C LEU A 33 9.33 -1.40 12.38
N TYR A 34 8.06 -1.23 12.79
CA TYR A 34 7.25 -2.35 13.30
C TYR A 34 7.10 -3.48 12.28
N ASN A 35 6.79 -3.13 11.02
CA ASN A 35 6.64 -4.09 9.91
C ASN A 35 7.40 -3.64 8.66
N SER A 36 8.55 -3.03 8.86
CA SER A 36 9.44 -2.48 7.84
C SER A 36 10.90 -2.67 8.27
N CYS A 37 11.83 -2.18 7.47
CA CYS A 37 13.26 -2.27 7.73
C CYS A 37 13.96 -1.04 7.17
N GLU A 38 14.87 -0.43 7.95
CA GLU A 38 15.68 0.73 7.52
C GLU A 38 16.49 0.43 6.25
N GLU A 39 16.93 -0.81 6.07
CA GLU A 39 17.66 -1.24 4.86
C GLU A 39 16.86 -0.95 3.57
N ALA A 40 15.52 -0.90 3.62
CA ALA A 40 14.72 -0.48 2.48
C ALA A 40 15.06 0.96 2.05
N LEU A 41 15.27 1.86 3.01
CA LEU A 41 15.64 3.27 2.74
C LEU A 41 17.06 3.40 2.21
N ASN A 42 18.02 2.64 2.76
CA ASN A 42 19.39 2.57 2.23
C ASN A 42 19.39 2.15 0.75
N ARG A 43 18.53 1.19 0.41
CA ARG A 43 18.38 0.73 -0.97
C ARG A 43 17.62 1.71 -1.86
N VAL A 44 16.72 2.51 -1.33
CA VAL A 44 16.11 3.65 -2.04
C VAL A 44 17.19 4.65 -2.46
N GLU A 45 18.08 5.03 -1.55
CA GLU A 45 19.21 5.92 -1.86
C GLU A 45 20.15 5.30 -2.91
N LYS A 46 20.43 3.99 -2.80
CA LYS A 46 21.24 3.28 -3.79
C LYS A 46 20.60 3.25 -5.18
N ILE A 47 19.27 3.11 -5.27
CA ILE A 47 18.54 3.09 -6.54
C ILE A 47 18.57 4.47 -7.21
N THR A 48 18.35 5.52 -6.42
CA THR A 48 18.15 6.88 -6.92
C THR A 48 19.43 7.68 -7.03
N GLY A 49 20.47 7.31 -6.28
CA GLY A 49 21.69 8.11 -6.11
C GLY A 49 21.46 9.40 -5.33
N LYS A 50 20.31 9.54 -4.65
CA LYS A 50 19.91 10.71 -3.86
C LYS A 50 19.70 10.27 -2.40
N THR A 51 19.83 11.24 -1.49
CA THR A 51 19.63 11.01 -0.05
C THR A 51 18.22 11.40 0.39
N LEU A 52 17.77 10.81 1.49
CA LEU A 52 16.57 11.19 2.22
C LEU A 52 16.90 11.37 3.71
N THR A 53 16.03 12.07 4.43
CA THR A 53 16.15 12.19 5.88
C THR A 53 15.24 11.15 6.55
N PHE A 54 15.77 10.41 7.53
CA PHE A 54 15.02 9.39 8.23
C PHE A 54 14.95 9.68 9.74
N TYR A 55 13.74 9.58 10.28
CA TYR A 55 13.45 9.61 11.71
C TYR A 55 12.83 8.27 12.11
N GLU A 56 13.52 7.51 12.93
CA GLU A 56 12.96 6.30 13.54
C GLU A 56 12.04 6.71 14.70
N GLY A 57 10.74 6.42 14.59
CA GLY A 57 9.79 6.71 15.64
C GLY A 57 8.33 6.50 15.28
N ASP A 58 7.47 6.60 16.27
CA ASP A 58 6.04 6.31 16.17
C ASP A 58 5.22 7.59 16.01
N LEU A 59 4.15 7.55 15.20
CA LEU A 59 3.22 8.68 15.06
C LEU A 59 2.42 8.97 16.34
N LEU A 60 2.43 8.04 17.30
CA LEU A 60 1.86 8.27 18.63
C LEU A 60 2.75 9.16 19.52
N ASP A 61 4.01 9.38 19.13
CA ASP A 61 4.92 10.31 19.77
C ASP A 61 4.76 11.71 19.17
N GLN A 62 3.97 12.53 19.87
CA GLN A 62 3.67 13.89 19.43
C GLN A 62 4.91 14.79 19.48
N ASP A 63 5.79 14.60 20.46
CA ASP A 63 7.00 15.42 20.61
C ASP A 63 7.94 15.18 19.43
N LEU A 64 8.09 13.93 18.98
CA LEU A 64 8.82 13.59 17.77
C LEU A 64 8.21 14.23 16.52
N LEU A 65 6.88 14.18 16.37
CA LEU A 65 6.22 14.83 15.24
C LEU A 65 6.50 16.33 15.22
N GLU A 66 6.43 17.00 16.37
CA GLU A 66 6.74 18.43 16.48
C GLU A 66 8.22 18.70 16.13
N GLU A 67 9.15 17.88 16.61
CA GLU A 67 10.56 17.97 16.24
C GLU A 67 10.78 17.86 14.72
N ILE A 68 10.14 16.88 14.07
CA ILE A 68 10.23 16.71 12.61
C ILE A 68 9.71 17.96 11.89
N PHE A 69 8.56 18.48 12.30
CA PHE A 69 7.99 19.67 11.64
C PHE A 69 8.78 20.94 11.93
N ASP A 70 9.41 21.07 13.10
CA ASP A 70 10.31 22.18 13.41
C ASP A 70 11.57 22.17 12.57
N ASN A 71 12.21 21.00 12.44
CA ASN A 71 13.47 20.85 11.74
C ASN A 71 13.29 20.87 10.21
N GLU A 72 12.27 20.19 9.71
CA GLU A 72 12.14 19.88 8.29
C GLU A 72 11.15 20.78 7.55
N ARG A 73 10.16 21.33 8.22
CA ARG A 73 9.11 22.19 7.62
C ARG A 73 8.50 21.57 6.36
N PRO A 74 7.95 20.36 6.40
CA PRO A 74 7.38 19.73 5.23
C PRO A 74 6.20 20.53 4.67
N GLU A 75 6.10 20.58 3.35
CA GLU A 75 5.04 21.31 2.64
C GLU A 75 3.83 20.44 2.34
N ALA A 76 3.99 19.12 2.40
CA ALA A 76 2.93 18.14 2.26
C ALA A 76 3.29 16.82 2.94
N VAL A 77 2.28 15.99 3.21
CA VAL A 77 2.43 14.65 3.80
C VAL A 77 1.86 13.60 2.87
N ILE A 78 2.60 12.50 2.69
CA ILE A 78 2.04 11.24 2.17
C ILE A 78 1.96 10.26 3.34
N HIS A 79 0.75 9.85 3.68
CA HIS A 79 0.46 9.10 4.91
C HIS A 79 0.20 7.63 4.63
N PHE A 80 1.23 6.78 4.81
CA PHE A 80 1.14 5.33 4.71
C PHE A 80 1.07 4.63 6.07
N ALA A 81 1.64 5.24 7.11
CA ALA A 81 1.78 4.60 8.42
C ALA A 81 0.43 4.09 8.96
N GLY A 82 0.42 2.84 9.39
CA GLY A 82 -0.74 2.19 9.95
C GLY A 82 -0.66 0.67 9.84
N TYR A 83 -1.28 -0.02 10.78
CA TYR A 83 -1.41 -1.47 10.73
C TYR A 83 -2.35 -1.88 9.60
N LYS A 84 -1.98 -2.92 8.83
CA LYS A 84 -2.65 -3.27 7.56
C LYS A 84 -3.16 -4.71 7.44
N ALA A 85 -2.89 -5.58 8.43
CA ALA A 85 -3.22 -6.98 8.35
C ALA A 85 -4.68 -7.22 8.73
N VAL A 86 -5.53 -7.59 7.74
CA VAL A 86 -6.97 -7.79 7.92
C VAL A 86 -7.27 -8.82 9.01
N GLY A 87 -6.63 -10.00 8.97
CA GLY A 87 -6.84 -11.06 9.98
C GLY A 87 -6.44 -10.60 11.38
N GLU A 88 -5.26 -10.03 11.54
CA GLU A 88 -4.78 -9.51 12.83
C GLU A 88 -5.71 -8.42 13.39
N SER A 89 -6.29 -7.60 12.54
CA SER A 89 -7.20 -6.54 12.98
C SER A 89 -8.44 -7.07 13.71
N VAL A 90 -8.89 -8.28 13.34
CA VAL A 90 -10.03 -8.94 14.01
C VAL A 90 -9.62 -9.45 15.39
N GLU A 91 -8.37 -9.88 15.56
CA GLU A 91 -7.84 -10.37 16.83
C GLU A 91 -7.43 -9.25 17.78
N LYS A 92 -6.97 -8.10 17.22
CA LYS A 92 -6.41 -6.96 17.97
C LYS A 92 -7.08 -5.62 17.57
N PRO A 93 -8.43 -5.51 17.68
CA PRO A 93 -9.13 -4.33 17.17
C PRO A 93 -8.73 -3.02 17.89
N ILE A 94 -8.50 -3.06 19.20
CA ILE A 94 -8.14 -1.87 19.99
C ILE A 94 -6.81 -1.30 19.50
N GLU A 95 -5.80 -2.14 19.30
CA GLU A 95 -4.49 -1.75 18.81
C GLU A 95 -4.59 -1.13 17.42
N TYR A 96 -5.42 -1.69 16.54
CA TYR A 96 -5.67 -1.14 15.20
C TYR A 96 -6.33 0.23 15.24
N TYR A 97 -7.39 0.40 16.04
CA TYR A 97 -8.03 1.71 16.19
C TYR A 97 -7.09 2.73 16.83
N HIS A 98 -6.39 2.34 17.89
CA HIS A 98 -5.46 3.22 18.59
C HIS A 98 -4.32 3.66 17.65
N ASN A 99 -3.62 2.72 17.04
CA ASN A 99 -2.50 3.04 16.16
C ASN A 99 -2.93 3.87 14.94
N ASN A 100 -3.93 3.39 14.19
CA ASN A 100 -4.27 4.00 12.91
C ASN A 100 -5.00 5.35 13.07
N ILE A 101 -5.96 5.43 14.00
CA ILE A 101 -6.78 6.64 14.15
C ILE A 101 -6.06 7.67 15.02
N THR A 102 -5.56 7.29 16.20
CA THR A 102 -4.87 8.25 17.08
C THR A 102 -3.62 8.80 16.43
N GLY A 103 -2.80 7.95 15.77
CA GLY A 103 -1.63 8.41 15.03
C GLY A 103 -1.97 9.41 13.93
N THR A 104 -3.05 9.16 13.17
CA THR A 104 -3.52 10.11 12.15
C THR A 104 -4.02 11.42 12.76
N LEU A 105 -4.74 11.38 13.88
CA LEU A 105 -5.22 12.59 14.56
C LEU A 105 -4.06 13.44 15.08
N LEU A 106 -3.05 12.83 15.71
CA LEU A 106 -1.85 13.53 16.17
C LEU A 106 -1.08 14.16 15.00
N LEU A 107 -0.89 13.41 13.91
CA LEU A 107 -0.28 13.93 12.70
C LEU A 107 -1.03 15.15 12.15
N CYS A 108 -2.36 15.08 12.03
CA CYS A 108 -3.16 16.18 11.52
C CYS A 108 -3.16 17.41 12.46
N ASP A 109 -3.09 17.18 13.78
CA ASP A 109 -2.99 18.28 14.75
C ASP A 109 -1.65 19.01 14.62
N VAL A 110 -0.54 18.27 14.49
CA VAL A 110 0.78 18.87 14.24
C VAL A 110 0.79 19.58 12.88
N MET A 111 0.33 18.93 11.80
CA MET A 111 0.21 19.55 10.47
C MET A 111 -0.51 20.89 10.52
N ARG A 112 -1.65 20.95 11.21
CA ARG A 112 -2.44 22.18 11.38
C ARG A 112 -1.64 23.29 12.07
N ARG A 113 -0.91 22.96 13.15
CA ARG A 113 -0.09 23.93 13.91
C ARG A 113 1.07 24.50 13.11
N TYR A 114 1.61 23.71 12.18
CA TYR A 114 2.72 24.10 11.31
C TYR A 114 2.29 24.59 9.91
N ASP A 115 0.98 24.80 9.71
CA ASP A 115 0.40 25.26 8.43
C ASP A 115 0.69 24.36 7.22
N CYS A 116 0.95 23.08 7.48
CA CYS A 116 1.10 22.05 6.45
C CYS A 116 -0.26 21.40 6.17
N LYS A 117 -0.99 21.91 5.19
CA LYS A 117 -2.40 21.56 4.95
C LYS A 117 -2.61 20.71 3.69
N LYS A 118 -1.58 19.97 3.25
CA LYS A 118 -1.64 19.08 2.08
C LYS A 118 -1.36 17.64 2.50
N ILE A 119 -2.33 16.75 2.27
CA ILE A 119 -2.18 15.34 2.63
C ILE A 119 -2.68 14.41 1.52
N VAL A 120 -1.86 13.43 1.17
CA VAL A 120 -2.24 12.26 0.36
C VAL A 120 -2.35 11.08 1.31
N PHE A 121 -3.54 10.52 1.43
CA PHE A 121 -3.80 9.41 2.35
C PHE A 121 -3.91 8.07 1.62
N SER A 122 -3.18 7.10 2.14
CA SER A 122 -3.24 5.69 1.78
C SER A 122 -4.54 5.06 2.26
N SER A 123 -5.61 5.18 1.46
CA SER A 123 -6.85 4.47 1.69
C SER A 123 -6.83 3.09 1.02
N SER A 124 -7.94 2.39 1.00
CA SER A 124 -8.03 1.02 0.52
C SER A 124 -9.38 0.73 -0.12
N ALA A 125 -9.43 -0.14 -1.12
CA ALA A 125 -10.68 -0.67 -1.66
C ALA A 125 -11.53 -1.40 -0.61
N THR A 126 -10.96 -1.78 0.54
CA THR A 126 -11.72 -2.36 1.66
C THR A 126 -12.82 -1.44 2.21
N VAL A 127 -12.75 -0.12 1.96
CA VAL A 127 -13.80 0.84 2.34
C VAL A 127 -15.12 0.62 1.59
N TYR A 128 -15.06 -0.06 0.43
CA TYR A 128 -16.25 -0.43 -0.32
C TYR A 128 -16.99 -1.64 0.28
N GLY A 129 -16.32 -2.42 1.15
CA GLY A 129 -16.91 -3.64 1.72
C GLY A 129 -17.28 -4.65 0.63
N ASP A 130 -18.54 -5.13 0.66
CA ASP A 130 -19.14 -5.87 -0.45
C ASP A 130 -19.69 -4.83 -1.44
N PRO A 131 -19.03 -4.61 -2.60
CA PRO A 131 -19.35 -3.50 -3.48
C PRO A 131 -20.71 -3.70 -4.18
N ALA A 132 -21.48 -2.63 -4.29
CA ALA A 132 -22.78 -2.66 -4.95
C ALA A 132 -22.70 -3.01 -6.45
N PHE A 133 -21.55 -2.78 -7.08
CA PHE A 133 -21.28 -3.10 -8.48
C PHE A 133 -19.78 -3.20 -8.76
N VAL A 134 -19.42 -3.88 -9.82
CA VAL A 134 -18.08 -3.97 -10.41
C VAL A 134 -18.17 -3.71 -11.91
N PRO A 135 -17.22 -2.98 -12.54
CA PRO A 135 -16.06 -2.30 -11.96
C PRO A 135 -16.45 -1.23 -10.94
N ILE A 136 -15.64 -1.07 -9.89
CA ILE A 136 -15.91 -0.15 -8.77
C ILE A 136 -15.44 1.24 -9.15
N THR A 137 -16.35 2.21 -9.20
CA THR A 137 -16.04 3.65 -9.31
C THR A 137 -15.97 4.30 -7.93
N GLU A 138 -15.46 5.53 -7.84
CA GLU A 138 -15.40 6.29 -6.58
C GLU A 138 -16.79 6.63 -6.01
N ASP A 139 -17.81 6.65 -6.88
CA ASP A 139 -19.23 6.88 -6.50
C ASP A 139 -19.89 5.63 -5.91
N CYS A 140 -19.23 4.46 -5.98
CA CYS A 140 -19.73 3.27 -5.32
C CYS A 140 -19.90 3.52 -3.82
N PRO A 141 -21.09 3.31 -3.26
CA PRO A 141 -21.31 3.56 -1.84
C PRO A 141 -20.41 2.65 -1.00
N LYS A 142 -19.99 3.17 0.17
CA LYS A 142 -19.30 2.35 1.16
C LYS A 142 -20.27 1.29 1.67
N GLY A 143 -19.92 0.03 1.48
CA GLY A 143 -20.71 -1.12 1.94
C GLY A 143 -20.44 -1.46 3.41
N VAL A 144 -20.92 -2.63 3.82
CA VAL A 144 -20.65 -3.15 5.17
C VAL A 144 -19.19 -3.60 5.23
N ILE A 145 -18.39 -2.90 6.03
CA ILE A 145 -16.99 -3.24 6.25
C ILE A 145 -16.92 -4.35 7.31
N THR A 146 -16.27 -5.45 6.98
CA THR A 146 -16.29 -6.68 7.78
C THR A 146 -15.11 -6.84 8.74
N ASN A 147 -14.18 -5.88 8.76
CA ASN A 147 -12.98 -5.98 9.58
C ASN A 147 -12.51 -4.60 10.10
N PRO A 148 -11.84 -4.57 11.29
CA PRO A 148 -11.38 -3.32 11.90
C PRO A 148 -10.36 -2.55 11.04
N TYR A 149 -9.48 -3.21 10.29
CA TYR A 149 -8.56 -2.51 9.38
C TYR A 149 -9.32 -1.67 8.35
N GLY A 150 -10.24 -2.27 7.60
CA GLY A 150 -11.07 -1.54 6.64
C GLY A 150 -11.87 -0.41 7.31
N GLN A 151 -12.37 -0.68 8.53
CA GLN A 151 -13.11 0.32 9.30
C GLN A 151 -12.20 1.51 9.67
N THR A 152 -10.94 1.30 10.09
CA THR A 152 -10.01 2.41 10.36
C THR A 152 -9.77 3.25 9.11
N LYS A 153 -9.60 2.63 7.93
CA LYS A 153 -9.43 3.39 6.67
C LYS A 153 -10.66 4.24 6.35
N SER A 154 -11.87 3.68 6.50
CA SER A 154 -13.12 4.42 6.26
C SER A 154 -13.32 5.56 7.26
N MET A 155 -12.98 5.37 8.52
CA MET A 155 -13.07 6.42 9.56
C MET A 155 -12.05 7.52 9.31
N ILE A 156 -10.82 7.21 8.91
CA ILE A 156 -9.78 8.20 8.59
C ILE A 156 -10.19 9.02 7.36
N GLU A 157 -10.77 8.40 6.32
CA GLU A 157 -11.34 9.17 5.20
C GLU A 157 -12.35 10.21 5.70
N GLN A 158 -13.27 9.82 6.60
CA GLN A 158 -14.25 10.75 7.15
C GLN A 158 -13.59 11.84 8.00
N ILE A 159 -12.63 11.51 8.85
CA ILE A 159 -11.88 12.48 9.67
C ILE A 159 -11.21 13.52 8.77
N LEU A 160 -10.54 13.12 7.71
CA LEU A 160 -9.86 14.03 6.78
C LEU A 160 -10.85 14.92 6.01
N ILE A 161 -12.02 14.39 5.64
CA ILE A 161 -13.10 15.16 5.04
C ILE A 161 -13.61 16.23 6.04
N ASP A 162 -13.85 15.86 7.29
CA ASP A 162 -14.35 16.78 8.33
C ASP A 162 -13.31 17.85 8.67
N ILE A 163 -12.01 17.53 8.66
CA ILE A 163 -10.92 18.49 8.80
C ILE A 163 -10.97 19.51 7.66
N GLN A 164 -11.12 19.07 6.41
CA GLN A 164 -11.19 19.95 5.25
C GLN A 164 -12.46 20.83 5.28
N VAL A 165 -13.59 20.29 5.73
CA VAL A 165 -14.82 21.07 5.90
C VAL A 165 -14.65 22.16 6.97
N SER A 166 -13.92 21.87 8.05
CA SER A 166 -13.66 22.82 9.14
C SER A 166 -12.66 23.91 8.75
N ASP A 167 -11.73 23.61 7.85
CA ASP A 167 -10.72 24.53 7.33
C ASP A 167 -10.51 24.29 5.81
N PRO A 168 -11.17 25.10 4.96
CA PRO A 168 -11.12 24.94 3.49
C PRO A 168 -9.75 25.11 2.85
N GLU A 169 -8.71 25.50 3.58
CA GLU A 169 -7.34 25.55 3.08
C GLU A 169 -6.69 24.17 2.99
N TRP A 170 -7.26 23.16 3.66
CA TRP A 170 -6.78 21.80 3.51
C TRP A 170 -7.07 21.25 2.14
N ASN A 171 -6.05 20.57 1.60
CA ASN A 171 -6.12 19.81 0.35
C ASN A 171 -5.88 18.34 0.69
N VAL A 172 -6.90 17.53 0.50
CA VAL A 172 -6.91 16.11 0.89
C VAL A 172 -7.09 15.26 -0.37
N THR A 173 -6.17 14.33 -0.59
CA THR A 173 -6.34 13.31 -1.64
C THR A 173 -6.40 11.93 -1.00
N LEU A 174 -7.51 11.24 -1.21
CA LEU A 174 -7.76 9.88 -0.72
C LEU A 174 -7.51 8.90 -1.87
N LEU A 175 -6.49 8.05 -1.75
CA LEU A 175 -6.15 7.05 -2.75
C LEU A 175 -6.61 5.67 -2.29
N ARG A 176 -7.63 5.11 -2.94
CA ARG A 176 -8.18 3.79 -2.65
C ARG A 176 -7.47 2.75 -3.48
N TYR A 177 -6.54 2.03 -2.86
CA TYR A 177 -5.77 0.99 -3.55
C TYR A 177 -6.55 -0.29 -3.67
N PHE A 178 -6.31 -0.98 -4.79
CA PHE A 178 -6.66 -2.39 -4.92
C PHE A 178 -5.50 -3.26 -4.41
N ASN A 179 -5.07 -4.30 -5.07
CA ASN A 179 -4.08 -5.22 -4.52
C ASN A 179 -2.66 -4.91 -5.05
N PRO A 180 -1.81 -4.14 -4.33
CA PRO A 180 -0.46 -3.88 -4.78
C PRO A 180 0.40 -5.14 -4.72
N ILE A 181 1.10 -5.42 -5.82
CA ILE A 181 2.05 -6.53 -5.97
C ILE A 181 3.24 -6.10 -6.82
N GLY A 182 4.23 -6.96 -6.97
CA GLY A 182 5.45 -6.65 -7.71
C GLY A 182 6.56 -6.12 -6.82
N ALA A 183 7.58 -5.59 -7.44
CA ALA A 183 8.75 -5.01 -6.78
C ALA A 183 9.44 -4.04 -7.75
N HIS A 184 10.42 -3.28 -7.26
CA HIS A 184 11.24 -2.46 -8.14
C HIS A 184 12.08 -3.34 -9.08
N SER A 185 12.19 -2.96 -10.34
CA SER A 185 12.87 -3.74 -11.39
C SER A 185 14.35 -4.05 -11.09
N SER A 186 14.99 -3.26 -10.21
CA SER A 186 16.36 -3.54 -9.74
C SER A 186 16.47 -4.78 -8.86
N GLY A 187 15.36 -5.30 -8.32
CA GLY A 187 15.38 -6.37 -7.32
C GLY A 187 15.96 -5.97 -5.96
N LEU A 188 16.15 -4.66 -5.71
CA LEU A 188 16.71 -4.16 -4.44
C LEU A 188 15.65 -3.90 -3.37
N ILE A 189 14.44 -3.48 -3.75
CA ILE A 189 13.31 -3.26 -2.84
C ILE A 189 12.08 -4.03 -3.29
N GLY A 190 11.30 -4.54 -2.33
CA GLY A 190 10.10 -5.33 -2.56
C GLY A 190 9.30 -5.56 -1.28
N GLU A 191 8.29 -6.43 -1.32
CA GLU A 191 7.48 -6.75 -0.16
C GLU A 191 8.17 -7.82 0.71
N ASP A 192 8.49 -7.45 1.96
CA ASP A 192 9.12 -8.34 2.95
C ASP A 192 8.30 -8.39 4.25
N PRO A 193 7.17 -9.11 4.26
CA PRO A 193 6.33 -9.21 5.45
C PRO A 193 7.01 -10.05 6.53
N LYS A 194 6.99 -9.55 7.77
CA LYS A 194 7.44 -10.32 8.94
C LYS A 194 6.51 -11.52 9.17
N GLY A 195 7.08 -12.68 9.47
CA GLY A 195 6.34 -13.92 9.70
C GLY A 195 5.80 -14.58 8.42
N ILE A 196 4.71 -15.36 8.52
CA ILE A 196 4.08 -16.03 7.36
C ILE A 196 3.21 -15.00 6.63
N PRO A 197 3.40 -14.80 5.30
CA PRO A 197 2.59 -13.85 4.55
C PRO A 197 1.10 -14.18 4.53
N ASN A 198 0.26 -13.17 4.73
CA ASN A 198 -1.19 -13.30 4.59
C ASN A 198 -1.68 -12.97 3.17
N ASN A 199 -0.91 -12.20 2.40
CA ASN A 199 -1.22 -11.83 1.02
C ASN A 199 -0.78 -12.91 0.04
N LEU A 200 -1.53 -13.02 -1.07
CA LEU A 200 -1.34 -14.07 -2.08
C LEU A 200 0.08 -14.08 -2.66
N VAL A 201 0.55 -12.95 -3.19
CA VAL A 201 1.81 -12.92 -3.96
C VAL A 201 3.05 -13.12 -3.08
N PRO A 202 3.20 -12.50 -1.90
CA PRO A 202 4.31 -12.83 -1.01
C PRO A 202 4.31 -14.31 -0.57
N TYR A 203 3.13 -14.92 -0.41
CA TYR A 203 3.04 -16.35 -0.10
C TYR A 203 3.54 -17.20 -1.28
N ILE A 204 3.06 -16.93 -2.50
CA ILE A 204 3.52 -17.59 -3.72
C ILE A 204 5.03 -17.43 -3.89
N ALA A 205 5.55 -16.22 -3.63
CA ALA A 205 7.00 -15.94 -3.72
C ALA A 205 7.81 -16.88 -2.82
N ARG A 206 7.36 -17.11 -1.58
CA ARG A 206 8.03 -18.05 -0.66
C ARG A 206 7.90 -19.50 -1.09
N VAL A 207 6.78 -19.88 -1.72
CA VAL A 207 6.65 -21.22 -2.34
C VAL A 207 7.63 -21.35 -3.53
N ALA A 208 7.72 -20.29 -4.35
CA ALA A 208 8.62 -20.29 -5.51
C ALA A 208 10.09 -20.45 -5.15
N VAL A 209 10.55 -19.92 -4.01
CA VAL A 209 11.94 -20.09 -3.54
C VAL A 209 12.12 -21.30 -2.60
N GLY A 210 11.08 -22.10 -2.38
CA GLY A 210 11.12 -23.33 -1.59
C GLY A 210 11.06 -23.14 -0.07
N LYS A 211 10.68 -21.96 0.42
CA LYS A 211 10.49 -21.70 1.85
C LYS A 211 9.14 -22.19 2.38
N LEU A 212 8.17 -22.33 1.50
CA LEU A 212 6.85 -22.92 1.79
C LEU A 212 6.60 -24.05 0.79
N GLU A 213 5.89 -25.09 1.24
CA GLU A 213 5.67 -26.29 0.45
C GLU A 213 4.70 -26.07 -0.71
N LYS A 214 3.56 -25.45 -0.41
CA LYS A 214 2.45 -25.22 -1.36
C LYS A 214 1.57 -24.07 -0.96
N LEU A 215 0.85 -23.52 -1.94
CA LEU A 215 -0.13 -22.45 -1.75
C LEU A 215 -1.50 -23.04 -1.35
N GLY A 216 -2.19 -22.43 -0.39
CA GLY A 216 -3.63 -22.64 -0.17
C GLY A 216 -4.47 -21.69 -1.04
N VAL A 217 -5.30 -22.24 -1.94
CA VAL A 217 -6.29 -21.50 -2.73
C VAL A 217 -7.64 -21.62 -2.05
N PHE A 218 -8.18 -20.50 -1.55
CA PHE A 218 -9.39 -20.48 -0.73
C PHE A 218 -10.66 -20.32 -1.57
N GLY A 219 -11.40 -21.42 -1.75
CA GLY A 219 -12.60 -21.51 -2.58
C GLY A 219 -12.28 -21.73 -4.06
N ASN A 220 -13.08 -22.58 -4.69
CA ASN A 220 -13.08 -22.85 -6.13
C ASN A 220 -14.50 -22.93 -6.70
N ASP A 221 -15.45 -22.35 -5.98
CA ASP A 221 -16.89 -22.42 -6.24
C ASP A 221 -17.53 -21.01 -6.28
N TYR A 222 -16.71 -19.95 -6.44
CA TYR A 222 -17.21 -18.59 -6.70
C TYR A 222 -17.82 -18.51 -8.11
N ASP A 223 -18.75 -17.57 -8.29
CA ASP A 223 -19.27 -17.23 -9.61
C ASP A 223 -18.26 -16.36 -10.38
N THR A 224 -17.20 -17.02 -10.84
CA THR A 224 -16.05 -16.47 -11.58
C THR A 224 -15.60 -17.48 -12.63
N PRO A 225 -14.80 -17.08 -13.65
CA PRO A 225 -14.44 -17.96 -14.76
C PRO A 225 -13.80 -19.29 -14.37
N ASP A 226 -12.99 -19.34 -13.30
CA ASP A 226 -12.31 -20.55 -12.82
C ASP A 226 -12.73 -20.97 -11.41
N GLY A 227 -13.74 -20.31 -10.87
CA GLY A 227 -14.28 -20.57 -9.54
C GLY A 227 -13.48 -19.95 -8.40
N THR A 228 -12.32 -19.33 -8.67
CA THR A 228 -11.50 -18.67 -7.62
C THR A 228 -11.77 -17.16 -7.54
N GLY A 229 -11.43 -16.53 -6.42
CA GLY A 229 -11.68 -15.10 -6.25
C GLY A 229 -10.93 -14.22 -7.25
N VAL A 230 -11.60 -13.18 -7.76
CA VAL A 230 -11.04 -12.23 -8.73
C VAL A 230 -10.71 -10.91 -8.04
N ARG A 231 -9.49 -10.41 -8.27
CA ARG A 231 -9.00 -9.13 -7.71
C ARG A 231 -8.31 -8.30 -8.79
N ASP A 232 -8.32 -6.98 -8.59
CA ASP A 232 -7.50 -6.05 -9.35
C ASP A 232 -6.12 -5.99 -8.70
N TYR A 233 -5.10 -6.43 -9.41
CA TYR A 233 -3.71 -6.33 -8.98
C TYR A 233 -3.06 -5.15 -9.67
N ILE A 234 -2.35 -4.33 -8.90
CA ILE A 234 -1.62 -3.17 -9.40
C ILE A 234 -0.13 -3.31 -9.10
N HIS A 235 0.73 -2.96 -10.05
CA HIS A 235 2.15 -2.94 -9.81
C HIS A 235 2.51 -1.84 -8.80
N VAL A 236 3.31 -2.18 -7.78
CA VAL A 236 3.69 -1.23 -6.71
C VAL A 236 4.36 0.04 -7.26
N VAL A 237 5.10 -0.05 -8.36
CA VAL A 237 5.72 1.12 -9.02
C VAL A 237 4.66 2.01 -9.66
N ASP A 238 3.63 1.45 -10.30
CA ASP A 238 2.51 2.23 -10.82
C ASP A 238 1.74 2.92 -9.69
N LEU A 239 1.55 2.21 -8.58
CA LEU A 239 0.91 2.76 -7.39
C LEU A 239 1.74 3.91 -6.80
N ALA A 240 3.06 3.75 -6.68
CA ALA A 240 3.98 4.79 -6.22
C ALA A 240 3.93 6.03 -7.12
N ALA A 241 3.97 5.83 -8.44
CA ALA A 241 3.80 6.91 -9.42
C ALA A 241 2.44 7.62 -9.28
N GLY A 242 1.38 6.88 -8.92
CA GLY A 242 0.05 7.43 -8.63
C GLY A 242 0.05 8.42 -7.46
N HIS A 243 0.83 8.14 -6.40
CA HIS A 243 0.99 9.06 -5.25
C HIS A 243 1.69 10.36 -5.65
N VAL A 244 2.77 10.26 -6.41
CA VAL A 244 3.51 11.44 -6.90
C VAL A 244 2.63 12.27 -7.81
N GLN A 245 1.86 11.61 -8.68
CA GLN A 245 0.92 12.29 -9.56
C GLN A 245 -0.19 13.00 -8.79
N ALA A 246 -0.78 12.32 -7.80
CA ALA A 246 -1.82 12.88 -6.94
C ALA A 246 -1.32 14.07 -6.11
N LEU A 247 -0.06 14.03 -5.66
CA LEU A 247 0.59 15.15 -4.97
C LEU A 247 0.83 16.35 -5.91
N ARG A 248 1.33 16.09 -7.12
CA ARG A 248 1.64 17.13 -8.12
C ARG A 248 0.39 17.85 -8.58
N ASP A 249 -0.68 17.12 -8.86
CA ASP A 249 -1.93 17.65 -9.41
C ASP A 249 -3.02 17.78 -8.33
N MET A 250 -2.60 17.94 -7.07
CA MET A 250 -3.50 18.08 -5.92
C MET A 250 -4.44 19.26 -6.11
N LYS A 251 -5.73 19.00 -6.01
CA LYS A 251 -6.79 20.01 -6.12
C LYS A 251 -7.15 20.58 -4.75
N GLN A 252 -7.70 21.78 -4.75
CA GLN A 252 -8.30 22.34 -3.53
C GLN A 252 -9.48 21.46 -3.08
N GLY A 253 -9.59 21.27 -1.76
CA GLY A 253 -10.63 20.47 -1.14
C GLY A 253 -10.30 19.00 -1.06
N VAL A 254 -11.31 18.14 -1.20
CA VAL A 254 -11.17 16.68 -1.11
C VAL A 254 -11.27 16.05 -2.49
N SER A 255 -10.29 15.22 -2.83
CA SER A 255 -10.30 14.38 -4.03
C SER A 255 -10.17 12.92 -3.65
N ILE A 256 -10.91 12.04 -4.33
CA ILE A 256 -10.88 10.58 -4.11
C ILE A 256 -10.59 9.91 -5.45
N TYR A 257 -9.62 8.98 -5.48
CA TYR A 257 -9.26 8.22 -6.67
C TYR A 257 -9.06 6.75 -6.37
N ASN A 258 -9.60 5.90 -7.24
CA ASN A 258 -9.26 4.49 -7.29
C ASN A 258 -7.95 4.29 -8.03
N LEU A 259 -6.99 3.60 -7.39
CA LEU A 259 -5.75 3.19 -8.04
C LEU A 259 -5.72 1.68 -8.21
N GLY A 260 -6.04 1.27 -9.42
CA GLY A 260 -6.03 -0.11 -9.91
C GLY A 260 -5.76 -0.14 -11.40
N THR A 261 -5.78 -1.32 -11.99
CA THR A 261 -5.61 -1.51 -13.44
C THR A 261 -6.91 -1.47 -14.22
N GLY A 262 -8.04 -1.67 -13.53
CA GLY A 262 -9.35 -1.90 -14.15
C GLY A 262 -9.53 -3.32 -14.67
N GLN A 263 -8.57 -4.21 -14.41
CA GLN A 263 -8.63 -5.60 -14.85
C GLN A 263 -8.62 -6.55 -13.64
N GLY A 264 -9.60 -7.43 -13.59
CA GLY A 264 -9.66 -8.51 -12.61
C GLY A 264 -8.84 -9.71 -13.07
N TYR A 265 -8.05 -10.29 -12.13
CA TYR A 265 -7.37 -11.56 -12.30
C TYR A 265 -7.79 -12.53 -11.20
N SER A 266 -8.01 -13.77 -11.57
CA SER A 266 -8.30 -14.83 -10.61
C SER A 266 -7.05 -15.24 -9.83
N VAL A 267 -7.24 -15.96 -8.73
CA VAL A 267 -6.10 -16.53 -7.98
C VAL A 267 -5.29 -17.47 -8.88
N LEU A 268 -5.94 -18.28 -9.72
CA LEU A 268 -5.25 -19.21 -10.63
C LEU A 268 -4.54 -18.48 -11.78
N ASP A 269 -5.05 -17.34 -12.26
CA ASP A 269 -4.32 -16.49 -13.21
C ASP A 269 -2.99 -16.01 -12.62
N VAL A 270 -3.00 -15.57 -11.35
CA VAL A 270 -1.78 -15.14 -10.66
C VAL A 270 -0.81 -16.32 -10.46
N VAL A 271 -1.30 -17.49 -10.06
CA VAL A 271 -0.48 -18.70 -9.92
C VAL A 271 0.19 -19.06 -11.25
N LYS A 272 -0.56 -19.01 -12.35
CA LYS A 272 -0.04 -19.30 -13.71
C LYS A 272 1.01 -18.26 -14.14
N ALA A 273 0.75 -16.98 -13.93
CA ALA A 273 1.68 -15.90 -14.26
C ALA A 273 2.97 -16.02 -13.41
N TYR A 274 2.85 -16.35 -12.14
CA TYR A 274 4.00 -16.53 -11.25
C TYR A 274 4.81 -17.79 -11.60
N SER A 275 4.15 -18.90 -11.97
CA SER A 275 4.81 -20.11 -12.48
C SER A 275 5.65 -19.83 -13.73
N LYS A 276 5.11 -18.99 -14.65
CA LYS A 276 5.85 -18.52 -15.82
C LYS A 276 7.06 -17.68 -15.44
N ALA A 277 6.90 -16.76 -14.48
CA ALA A 277 7.97 -15.88 -14.01
C ALA A 277 9.12 -16.62 -13.35
N CYS A 278 8.85 -17.66 -12.53
CA CYS A 278 9.88 -18.43 -11.84
C CYS A 278 10.37 -19.66 -12.62
N GLY A 279 9.77 -19.97 -13.78
CA GLY A 279 10.16 -21.09 -14.64
C GLY A 279 9.83 -22.49 -14.09
N LYS A 280 8.94 -22.56 -13.09
CA LYS A 280 8.49 -23.83 -12.49
C LYS A 280 7.03 -23.73 -12.05
N GLU A 281 6.37 -24.88 -11.96
CA GLU A 281 5.01 -24.96 -11.44
C GLU A 281 4.96 -24.59 -9.95
N ILE A 282 3.99 -23.75 -9.56
CA ILE A 282 3.71 -23.43 -8.18
C ILE A 282 2.69 -24.45 -7.65
N PRO A 283 3.07 -25.33 -6.72
CA PRO A 283 2.15 -26.29 -6.16
C PRO A 283 1.09 -25.58 -5.29
N TYR A 284 -0.16 -26.01 -5.43
CA TYR A 284 -1.26 -25.48 -4.61
C TYR A 284 -2.28 -26.57 -4.24
N GLU A 285 -3.08 -26.26 -3.23
CA GLU A 285 -4.23 -27.07 -2.84
C GLU A 285 -5.47 -26.18 -2.66
N ILE A 286 -6.62 -26.70 -3.02
CA ILE A 286 -7.90 -26.00 -2.80
C ILE A 286 -8.29 -26.17 -1.32
N LYS A 287 -8.65 -25.05 -0.71
CA LYS A 287 -9.18 -24.98 0.67
C LYS A 287 -10.59 -24.40 0.68
N PRO A 288 -11.38 -24.64 1.75
CA PRO A 288 -12.66 -23.96 1.92
C PRO A 288 -12.53 -22.43 1.84
N ARG A 289 -13.60 -21.74 1.43
CA ARG A 289 -13.66 -20.27 1.42
C ARG A 289 -13.31 -19.70 2.79
N ARG A 290 -12.60 -18.57 2.79
CA ARG A 290 -12.44 -17.77 4.02
C ARG A 290 -13.69 -16.94 4.27
N ALA A 291 -14.03 -16.74 5.54
CA ALA A 291 -15.12 -15.85 5.92
C ALA A 291 -14.83 -14.41 5.44
N GLY A 292 -15.82 -13.79 4.82
CA GLY A 292 -15.72 -12.42 4.33
C GLY A 292 -15.05 -12.25 2.95
N ASP A 293 -14.57 -13.33 2.30
CA ASP A 293 -14.09 -13.24 0.91
C ASP A 293 -15.27 -13.09 -0.06
N ILE A 294 -15.13 -12.12 -0.99
CA ILE A 294 -16.09 -11.84 -2.06
C ILE A 294 -15.59 -12.39 -3.40
N ALA A 295 -16.52 -12.69 -4.33
CA ALA A 295 -16.20 -13.28 -5.62
C ALA A 295 -15.29 -12.40 -6.47
N ALA A 296 -15.62 -11.12 -6.63
CA ALA A 296 -14.89 -10.19 -7.50
C ALA A 296 -14.78 -8.80 -6.87
N CYS A 297 -13.58 -8.20 -7.00
CA CYS A 297 -13.31 -6.82 -6.58
C CYS A 297 -12.25 -6.22 -7.51
N TYR A 298 -12.67 -5.36 -8.44
CA TYR A 298 -11.79 -4.65 -9.37
C TYR A 298 -12.31 -3.25 -9.67
N SER A 299 -11.36 -2.35 -9.98
CA SER A 299 -11.61 -0.92 -10.10
C SER A 299 -12.11 -0.49 -11.47
N ASP A 300 -12.69 0.71 -11.51
CA ASP A 300 -12.67 1.58 -12.67
C ASP A 300 -11.71 2.74 -12.38
N PRO A 301 -10.51 2.82 -13.01
CA PRO A 301 -9.52 3.86 -12.79
C PRO A 301 -9.73 5.08 -13.71
N THR A 302 -10.88 5.22 -14.37
CA THR A 302 -11.14 6.28 -15.36
C THR A 302 -10.95 7.67 -14.77
N LYS A 303 -11.44 7.91 -13.56
CA LYS A 303 -11.30 9.21 -12.89
C LYS A 303 -9.83 9.59 -12.66
N ALA A 304 -9.00 8.68 -12.18
CA ALA A 304 -7.56 8.93 -12.00
C ALA A 304 -6.87 9.21 -13.35
N LYS A 305 -7.27 8.53 -14.43
CA LYS A 305 -6.75 8.79 -15.78
C LYS A 305 -7.15 10.17 -16.30
N GLU A 306 -8.40 10.56 -16.14
CA GLU A 306 -8.91 11.83 -16.67
C GLU A 306 -8.45 13.04 -15.88
N GLU A 307 -8.41 12.93 -14.55
CA GLU A 307 -8.14 14.06 -13.67
C GLU A 307 -6.67 14.21 -13.26
N LEU A 308 -5.92 13.10 -13.18
CA LEU A 308 -4.50 13.10 -12.85
C LEU A 308 -3.59 12.74 -14.03
N GLY A 309 -4.15 12.35 -15.19
CA GLY A 309 -3.35 11.80 -16.29
C GLY A 309 -2.63 10.49 -15.93
N TRP A 310 -3.00 9.86 -14.83
CA TRP A 310 -2.38 8.63 -14.34
C TRP A 310 -3.04 7.39 -14.94
N LYS A 311 -2.22 6.43 -15.31
CA LYS A 311 -2.66 5.10 -15.77
C LYS A 311 -1.64 4.05 -15.37
N ALA A 312 -2.09 2.93 -14.87
CA ALA A 312 -1.25 1.74 -14.67
C ALA A 312 -0.65 1.26 -16.01
N LYS A 313 0.64 0.95 -16.00
CA LYS A 313 1.43 0.59 -17.19
C LYS A 313 1.77 -0.89 -17.23
N TYR A 314 1.94 -1.51 -16.06
CA TYR A 314 2.42 -2.89 -15.92
C TYR A 314 1.25 -3.87 -15.82
N GLY A 315 1.37 -5.01 -16.48
CA GLY A 315 0.42 -6.12 -16.40
C GLY A 315 0.85 -7.18 -15.39
N ILE A 316 0.05 -8.24 -15.27
CA ILE A 316 0.28 -9.31 -14.29
C ILE A 316 1.61 -10.04 -14.52
N GLU A 317 2.09 -10.14 -15.76
CA GLU A 317 3.36 -10.80 -16.07
C GLU A 317 4.56 -10.02 -15.52
N GLU A 318 4.58 -8.69 -15.70
CA GLU A 318 5.60 -7.83 -15.13
C GLU A 318 5.53 -7.82 -13.61
N MET A 319 4.34 -7.73 -13.03
CA MET A 319 4.13 -7.78 -11.58
C MET A 319 4.72 -9.05 -10.96
N CYS A 320 4.43 -10.21 -11.55
CA CYS A 320 4.94 -11.49 -11.05
C CYS A 320 6.45 -11.65 -11.30
N ARG A 321 6.95 -11.19 -12.45
CA ARG A 321 8.39 -11.23 -12.79
C ARG A 321 9.20 -10.41 -11.79
N ASP A 322 8.78 -9.17 -11.51
CA ASP A 322 9.53 -8.26 -10.65
C ASP A 322 9.43 -8.69 -9.17
N SER A 323 8.27 -9.23 -8.74
CA SER A 323 8.14 -9.88 -7.44
C SER A 323 9.08 -11.08 -7.28
N TYR A 324 9.15 -11.94 -8.28
CA TYR A 324 10.06 -13.10 -8.25
C TYR A 324 11.53 -12.66 -8.30
N HIS A 325 11.86 -11.65 -9.10
CA HIS A 325 13.21 -11.08 -9.16
C HIS A 325 13.66 -10.61 -7.77
N TRP A 326 12.83 -9.80 -7.09
CA TRP A 326 13.09 -9.40 -5.71
C TRP A 326 13.31 -10.60 -4.78
N GLN A 327 12.37 -11.54 -4.74
CA GLN A 327 12.44 -12.68 -3.82
C GLN A 327 13.64 -13.60 -4.11
N SER A 328 14.02 -13.76 -5.37
CA SER A 328 15.17 -14.59 -5.75
C SER A 328 16.50 -13.96 -5.36
N MET A 329 16.62 -12.64 -5.43
CA MET A 329 17.81 -11.89 -5.00
C MET A 329 17.88 -11.75 -3.47
N ASN A 330 16.73 -11.77 -2.80
CA ASN A 330 16.59 -11.55 -1.36
C ASN A 330 15.77 -12.69 -0.73
N PRO A 331 16.28 -13.92 -0.73
CA PRO A 331 15.53 -15.06 -0.20
C PRO A 331 15.15 -14.88 1.27
N ASP A 332 15.96 -14.15 2.06
CA ASP A 332 15.75 -13.86 3.47
C ASP A 332 15.24 -12.43 3.74
N GLY A 333 14.73 -11.75 2.69
CA GLY A 333 14.24 -10.39 2.78
C GLY A 333 15.37 -9.37 2.85
N TYR A 334 15.15 -8.31 3.63
CA TYR A 334 16.15 -7.26 3.83
C TYR A 334 17.30 -7.64 4.77
N GLN A 335 17.24 -8.80 5.42
CA GLN A 335 18.31 -9.24 6.34
C GLN A 335 19.64 -9.36 5.60
N THR A 336 20.63 -8.63 6.07
CA THR A 336 21.99 -8.75 5.60
C THR A 336 22.68 -9.92 6.33
N LYS A 337 23.63 -10.59 5.67
CA LYS A 337 24.40 -11.69 6.30
C LYS A 337 25.15 -11.33 7.58
N GLN A 338 25.17 -10.05 7.95
CA GLN A 338 25.81 -9.54 9.19
C GLN A 338 24.93 -9.71 10.44
N GLU A 339 23.61 -9.88 10.31
CA GLU A 339 22.69 -10.08 11.45
C GLU A 339 22.53 -11.58 11.82
N GLN A 340 23.18 -12.49 11.10
CA GLN A 340 23.15 -13.95 11.36
C GLN A 340 24.41 -14.46 12.06
N ALA A 341 25.31 -13.62 12.51
CA ALA A 341 26.58 -14.00 13.16
C ALA A 341 26.55 -13.80 14.68
#